data_f79eda1e195247b180cddbb0f1c1e54d
#
_entry.id   f79eda1e195247b180cddbb0f1c1e54d
#
_cell.length_a   1.000
_cell.length_b   1.000
_cell.length_c   1.000
_cell.angle_alpha   90.00
_cell.angle_beta   90.00
_cell.angle_gamma   90.00
#
_symmetry.space_group_name_H-M   'P 1'
#
loop_
_entity.id
_entity.type
_entity.pdbx_description
1 polymer ?
#
loop_
_entity_poly.entity_id
_entity_poly.type
_entity_poly.pdbx_seq_one_letter_code
_entity_poly.pdbx_strand_id
1 'polypeptide(L)'
;MKKHKVMTIFGTRPEAIKMAPLVLELQKYPEQIESIVTVTAQHRQMLDQVLETFNITPDYDLNIMKDRQTLVDVATSALQGLDRVMKEAQPDIVLVHGDTSTTFVGSLAAFYNQIAIGHVEAGLRTGQKYSPYPEEMNRQLTGVMADLHFAPTEQSKENLLRENKPEEAIYVTGNTAIDALRTTVSDTYEHPVLTNMGDDRIRLLTAHRRENLGEPMR
;
A
#
# COMPACT_ATOMS: atom_id res chain seq x y z
N MET A 1 -20.24 -21.17 7.52
CA MET A 1 -19.59 -21.13 6.19
C MET A 1 -18.10 -20.98 6.40
N LYS A 2 -17.24 -21.48 5.48
CA LYS A 2 -15.79 -21.23 5.56
C LYS A 2 -15.57 -19.73 5.35
N LYS A 3 -14.81 -19.08 6.24
CA LYS A 3 -14.41 -17.67 6.05
C LYS A 3 -13.38 -17.56 4.92
N HIS A 4 -13.45 -16.46 4.17
CA HIS A 4 -12.40 -16.13 3.21
C HIS A 4 -11.22 -15.46 3.92
N LYS A 5 -10.05 -15.99 3.75
CA LYS A 5 -8.81 -15.41 4.29
C LYS A 5 -8.27 -14.36 3.33
N VAL A 6 -8.32 -13.11 3.74
CA VAL A 6 -7.83 -11.96 2.96
C VAL A 6 -6.58 -11.40 3.62
N MET A 7 -5.43 -11.56 2.96
CA MET A 7 -4.17 -11.04 3.45
C MET A 7 -3.87 -9.69 2.79
N THR A 8 -3.66 -8.66 3.59
CA THR A 8 -3.17 -7.35 3.13
C THR A 8 -1.68 -7.24 3.35
N ILE A 9 -0.92 -6.78 2.34
CA ILE A 9 0.54 -6.64 2.43
C ILE A 9 0.93 -5.21 2.12
N PHE A 10 1.72 -4.60 3.01
CA PHE A 10 2.30 -3.28 2.82
C PHE A 10 3.59 -3.12 3.64
N GLY A 11 4.45 -2.17 3.29
CA GLY A 11 5.76 -2.05 3.93
C GLY A 11 6.21 -0.63 4.21
N THR A 12 5.53 0.37 3.63
CA THR A 12 5.89 1.78 3.75
C THR A 12 4.75 2.61 4.34
N ARG A 13 5.07 3.78 4.87
CA ARG A 13 4.07 4.71 5.40
C ARG A 13 2.97 5.08 4.39
N PRO A 14 3.27 5.46 3.13
CA PRO A 14 2.23 5.79 2.17
C PRO A 14 1.29 4.63 1.85
N GLU A 15 1.81 3.41 1.75
CA GLU A 15 0.98 2.21 1.59
C GLU A 15 0.08 2.00 2.80
N ALA A 16 0.65 2.06 4.02
CA ALA A 16 -0.10 1.85 5.25
C ALA A 16 -1.28 2.83 5.39
N ILE A 17 -1.06 4.13 5.11
CA ILE A 17 -2.13 5.15 5.14
C ILE A 17 -3.28 4.75 4.21
N LYS A 18 -2.99 4.27 3.01
CA LYS A 18 -4.00 3.93 1.99
C LYS A 18 -4.62 2.54 2.20
N MET A 19 -3.89 1.61 2.83
CA MET A 19 -4.38 0.28 3.14
C MET A 19 -5.16 0.21 4.45
N ALA A 20 -4.91 1.11 5.39
CA ALA A 20 -5.60 1.13 6.68
C ALA A 20 -7.13 1.17 6.57
N PRO A 21 -7.76 2.04 5.75
CA PRO A 21 -9.22 2.02 5.58
C PRO A 21 -9.74 0.68 5.07
N LEU A 22 -9.01 0.04 4.16
CA LEU A 22 -9.37 -1.27 3.63
C LEU A 22 -9.28 -2.37 4.70
N VAL A 23 -8.21 -2.37 5.50
CA VAL A 23 -8.06 -3.30 6.64
C VAL A 23 -9.22 -3.12 7.62
N LEU A 24 -9.52 -1.89 8.02
CA LEU A 24 -10.61 -1.59 8.95
C LEU A 24 -11.98 -2.00 8.37
N GLU A 25 -12.18 -1.85 7.08
CA GLU A 25 -13.42 -2.29 6.43
C GLU A 25 -13.54 -3.81 6.42
N LEU A 26 -12.49 -4.55 6.06
CA LEU A 26 -12.46 -6.02 6.09
C LEU A 26 -12.76 -6.56 7.50
N GLN A 27 -12.26 -5.91 8.53
CA GLN A 27 -12.47 -6.31 9.93
C GLN A 27 -13.93 -6.15 10.42
N LYS A 28 -14.77 -5.39 9.71
CA LYS A 28 -16.21 -5.27 10.03
C LYS A 28 -17.02 -6.52 9.70
N TYR A 29 -16.48 -7.45 8.93
CA TYR A 29 -17.15 -8.65 8.46
C TYR A 29 -16.52 -9.95 9.03
N PRO A 30 -16.32 -10.08 10.36
CA PRO A 30 -15.56 -11.18 10.95
C PRO A 30 -16.22 -12.55 10.74
N GLU A 31 -17.52 -12.61 10.43
CA GLU A 31 -18.23 -13.86 10.15
C GLU A 31 -17.94 -14.41 8.73
N GLN A 32 -17.50 -13.55 7.82
CA GLN A 32 -17.29 -13.90 6.40
C GLN A 32 -15.80 -13.84 6.02
N ILE A 33 -15.04 -12.93 6.66
CA ILE A 33 -13.66 -12.61 6.31
C ILE A 33 -12.77 -12.82 7.53
N GLU A 34 -11.67 -13.52 7.31
CA GLU A 34 -10.49 -13.52 8.19
C GLU A 34 -9.48 -12.54 7.60
N SER A 35 -9.40 -11.33 8.17
CA SER A 35 -8.47 -10.29 7.74
C SER A 35 -7.11 -10.55 8.36
N ILE A 36 -6.08 -10.74 7.51
CA ILE A 36 -4.69 -11.00 7.91
C ILE A 36 -3.85 -9.80 7.48
N VAL A 37 -3.24 -9.11 8.42
CA VAL A 37 -2.39 -7.95 8.16
C VAL A 37 -0.93 -8.36 8.21
N THR A 38 -0.22 -8.20 7.08
CA THR A 38 1.19 -8.53 6.95
C THR A 38 1.99 -7.29 6.58
N VAL A 39 3.00 -6.95 7.38
CA VAL A 39 3.89 -5.83 7.08
C VAL A 39 5.31 -6.30 6.82
N THR A 40 5.96 -5.71 5.80
CA THR A 40 7.38 -5.96 5.57
C THR A 40 8.26 -5.06 6.43
N ALA A 41 7.72 -3.93 6.91
CA ALA A 41 8.41 -2.93 7.71
C ALA A 41 9.72 -2.45 7.06
N GLN A 42 9.65 -2.10 5.76
CA GLN A 42 10.77 -1.52 5.01
C GLN A 42 11.21 -0.16 5.60
N HIS A 43 10.30 0.61 6.24
CA HIS A 43 10.57 1.86 6.95
C HIS A 43 9.88 1.84 8.32
N ARG A 44 10.52 1.24 9.31
CA ARG A 44 9.95 0.86 10.61
C ARG A 44 9.22 1.99 11.34
N GLN A 45 9.93 3.04 11.76
CA GLN A 45 9.37 4.09 12.62
C GLN A 45 8.16 4.80 12.02
N MET A 46 8.22 5.10 10.72
CA MET A 46 7.12 5.79 10.03
C MET A 46 5.90 4.89 9.81
N LEU A 47 6.12 3.59 9.68
CA LEU A 47 5.05 2.61 9.55
C LEU A 47 4.31 2.45 10.88
N ASP A 48 5.05 2.29 11.97
CA ASP A 48 4.48 2.10 13.32
C ASP A 48 3.56 3.25 13.71
N GLN A 49 3.92 4.52 13.40
CA GLN A 49 3.07 5.67 13.65
C GLN A 49 1.71 5.59 12.95
N VAL A 50 1.68 5.05 11.72
CA VAL A 50 0.41 4.86 10.99
C VAL A 50 -0.40 3.74 11.62
N LEU A 51 0.24 2.62 11.92
CA LEU A 51 -0.43 1.48 12.56
C LEU A 51 -1.07 1.90 13.89
N GLU A 52 -0.36 2.68 14.71
CA GLU A 52 -0.88 3.26 15.95
C GLU A 52 -2.05 4.20 15.69
N THR A 53 -1.93 5.12 14.71
CA THR A 53 -2.97 6.11 14.36
C THR A 53 -4.29 5.42 13.97
N PHE A 54 -4.22 4.31 13.25
CA PHE A 54 -5.39 3.55 12.80
C PHE A 54 -5.75 2.39 13.73
N ASN A 55 -5.04 2.23 14.84
CA ASN A 55 -5.22 1.12 15.79
C ASN A 55 -5.18 -0.26 15.12
N ILE A 56 -4.22 -0.46 14.22
CA ILE A 56 -4.00 -1.70 13.49
C ILE A 56 -2.80 -2.43 14.09
N THR A 57 -3.00 -3.69 14.47
CA THR A 57 -1.92 -4.59 14.89
C THR A 57 -1.66 -5.60 13.77
N PRO A 58 -0.45 -5.66 13.21
CA PRO A 58 -0.11 -6.67 12.21
C PRO A 58 -0.12 -8.08 12.81
N ASP A 59 -0.66 -9.03 12.05
CA ASP A 59 -0.57 -10.46 12.38
C ASP A 59 0.84 -11.00 12.09
N TYR A 60 1.47 -10.47 11.02
CA TYR A 60 2.84 -10.82 10.63
C TYR A 60 3.66 -9.57 10.38
N ASP A 61 4.82 -9.51 11.02
CA ASP A 61 5.80 -8.44 10.87
C ASP A 61 7.16 -9.02 10.46
N LEU A 62 7.57 -8.78 9.22
CA LEU A 62 8.81 -9.34 8.68
C LEU A 62 10.06 -8.56 9.11
N ASN A 63 9.89 -7.32 9.53
CA ASN A 63 10.96 -6.44 10.02
C ASN A 63 12.23 -6.48 9.15
N ILE A 64 12.07 -6.30 7.82
CA ILE A 64 13.17 -6.44 6.86
C ILE A 64 14.10 -5.24 6.80
N MET A 65 13.81 -4.16 7.51
CA MET A 65 14.63 -2.94 7.51
C MET A 65 16.05 -3.20 8.01
N LYS A 66 17.04 -2.82 7.22
CA LYS A 66 18.47 -2.83 7.57
C LYS A 66 19.12 -1.55 7.04
N ASP A 67 20.22 -1.14 7.65
CA ASP A 67 21.00 -0.01 7.17
C ASP A 67 21.58 -0.27 5.78
N ARG A 68 21.49 0.75 4.91
CA ARG A 68 22.11 0.76 3.56
C ARG A 68 21.66 -0.37 2.64
N GLN A 69 20.41 -0.85 2.78
CA GLN A 69 19.85 -1.87 1.89
C GLN A 69 19.79 -1.39 0.43
N THR A 70 20.16 -2.28 -0.48
CA THR A 70 19.86 -2.14 -1.91
C THR A 70 18.43 -2.58 -2.21
N LEU A 71 17.91 -2.25 -3.40
CA LEU A 71 16.63 -2.78 -3.88
C LEU A 71 16.60 -4.31 -3.92
N VAL A 72 17.74 -4.92 -4.24
CA VAL A 72 17.89 -6.38 -4.27
C VAL A 72 17.77 -6.97 -2.87
N ASP A 73 18.40 -6.36 -1.87
CA ASP A 73 18.31 -6.82 -0.47
C ASP A 73 16.87 -6.77 0.04
N VAL A 74 16.17 -5.65 -0.23
CA VAL A 74 14.76 -5.49 0.12
C VAL A 74 13.90 -6.54 -0.56
N ALA A 75 14.04 -6.70 -1.88
CA ALA A 75 13.25 -7.64 -2.65
C ALA A 75 13.47 -9.09 -2.20
N THR A 76 14.72 -9.49 -1.99
CA THR A 76 15.05 -10.85 -1.58
C THR A 76 14.54 -11.17 -0.18
N SER A 77 14.75 -10.26 0.77
CA SER A 77 14.29 -10.45 2.15
C SER A 77 12.77 -10.51 2.25
N ALA A 78 12.08 -9.61 1.53
CA ALA A 78 10.63 -9.60 1.48
C ALA A 78 10.07 -10.87 0.83
N LEU A 79 10.63 -11.30 -0.31
CA LEU A 79 10.17 -12.50 -1.01
C LEU A 79 10.26 -13.75 -0.12
N GLN A 80 11.40 -13.97 0.52
CA GLN A 80 11.59 -15.11 1.42
C GLN A 80 10.68 -15.06 2.65
N GLY A 81 10.48 -13.87 3.21
CA GLY A 81 9.60 -13.68 4.37
C GLY A 81 8.14 -13.93 4.01
N LEU A 82 7.67 -13.33 2.91
CA LEU A 82 6.28 -13.45 2.45
C LEU A 82 5.95 -14.88 2.00
N ASP A 83 6.86 -15.57 1.33
CA ASP A 83 6.68 -16.98 0.95
C ASP A 83 6.41 -17.87 2.19
N ARG A 84 7.16 -17.67 3.28
CA ARG A 84 6.93 -18.40 4.54
C ARG A 84 5.57 -18.09 5.16
N VAL A 85 5.24 -16.80 5.25
CA VAL A 85 3.97 -16.34 5.82
C VAL A 85 2.78 -16.87 5.02
N MET A 86 2.84 -16.83 3.69
CA MET A 86 1.76 -17.35 2.83
C MET A 86 1.56 -18.85 2.97
N LYS A 87 2.65 -19.62 3.11
CA LYS A 87 2.58 -21.07 3.36
C LYS A 87 1.98 -21.40 4.71
N GLU A 88 2.23 -20.57 5.72
CA GLU A 88 1.67 -20.73 7.08
C GLU A 88 0.20 -20.30 7.12
N ALA A 89 -0.11 -19.07 6.69
CA ALA A 89 -1.44 -18.48 6.78
C ALA A 89 -2.43 -19.06 5.78
N GLN A 90 -1.95 -19.48 4.60
CA GLN A 90 -2.76 -20.00 3.48
C GLN A 90 -3.94 -19.07 3.13
N PRO A 91 -3.70 -17.81 2.73
CA PRO A 91 -4.77 -16.90 2.36
C PRO A 91 -5.44 -17.33 1.06
N ASP A 92 -6.75 -17.04 0.94
CA ASP A 92 -7.50 -17.26 -0.31
C ASP A 92 -7.17 -16.14 -1.34
N ILE A 93 -6.84 -14.93 -0.86
CA ILE A 93 -6.43 -13.79 -1.71
C ILE A 93 -5.43 -12.89 -0.97
N VAL A 94 -4.49 -12.32 -1.72
CA VAL A 94 -3.54 -11.32 -1.26
C VAL A 94 -3.89 -9.96 -1.88
N LEU A 95 -3.97 -8.91 -1.07
CA LEU A 95 -4.15 -7.53 -1.52
C LEU A 95 -2.84 -6.77 -1.34
N VAL A 96 -2.35 -6.19 -2.43
CA VAL A 96 -1.15 -5.34 -2.48
C VAL A 96 -1.51 -3.95 -2.98
N HIS A 97 -0.70 -2.94 -2.66
CA HIS A 97 -1.04 -1.55 -2.96
C HIS A 97 0.05 -0.84 -3.77
N GLY A 98 -0.35 -0.17 -4.85
CA GLY A 98 0.48 0.78 -5.59
C GLY A 98 1.64 0.11 -6.33
N ASP A 99 2.88 0.52 -6.00
CA ASP A 99 4.03 0.29 -6.87
C ASP A 99 5.37 0.13 -6.14
N THR A 100 5.36 -0.10 -4.85
CA THR A 100 6.60 -0.32 -4.10
C THR A 100 7.24 -1.68 -4.43
N SER A 101 8.48 -1.87 -4.01
CA SER A 101 9.13 -3.18 -4.08
C SER A 101 8.35 -4.24 -3.27
N THR A 102 7.74 -3.85 -2.14
CA THR A 102 6.86 -4.73 -1.35
C THR A 102 5.66 -5.19 -2.16
N THR A 103 5.01 -4.29 -2.92
CA THR A 103 3.87 -4.59 -3.79
C THR A 103 4.23 -5.61 -4.84
N PHE A 104 5.30 -5.37 -5.60
CA PHE A 104 5.78 -6.28 -6.64
C PHE A 104 6.16 -7.65 -6.07
N VAL A 105 6.95 -7.66 -5.00
CA VAL A 105 7.45 -8.91 -4.40
C VAL A 105 6.33 -9.67 -3.68
N GLY A 106 5.38 -8.98 -3.07
CA GLY A 106 4.18 -9.58 -2.50
C GLY A 106 3.34 -10.31 -3.54
N SER A 107 3.16 -9.68 -4.71
CA SER A 107 2.48 -10.30 -5.85
C SER A 107 3.24 -11.51 -6.38
N LEU A 108 4.56 -11.42 -6.48
CA LEU A 108 5.40 -12.53 -6.94
C LEU A 108 5.34 -13.72 -5.97
N ALA A 109 5.39 -13.47 -4.66
CA ALA A 109 5.25 -14.51 -3.65
C ALA A 109 3.86 -15.19 -3.72
N ALA A 110 2.79 -14.40 -3.88
CA ALA A 110 1.44 -14.92 -4.05
C ALA A 110 1.30 -15.77 -5.31
N PHE A 111 1.84 -15.29 -6.43
CA PHE A 111 1.86 -16.04 -7.69
C PHE A 111 2.57 -17.40 -7.56
N TYR A 112 3.74 -17.45 -6.89
CA TYR A 112 4.46 -18.70 -6.66
C TYR A 112 3.71 -19.69 -5.76
N ASN A 113 2.88 -19.17 -4.85
CA ASN A 113 2.02 -19.98 -3.98
C ASN A 113 0.63 -20.25 -4.58
N GLN A 114 0.36 -19.82 -5.83
CA GLN A 114 -0.94 -19.97 -6.52
C GLN A 114 -2.10 -19.34 -5.75
N ILE A 115 -1.87 -18.19 -5.12
CA ILE A 115 -2.83 -17.41 -4.37
C ILE A 115 -3.32 -16.26 -5.26
N ALA A 116 -4.63 -16.02 -5.28
CA ALA A 116 -5.22 -14.90 -6.02
C ALA A 116 -4.68 -13.54 -5.54
N ILE A 117 -4.55 -12.58 -6.47
CA ILE A 117 -3.93 -11.28 -6.21
C ILE A 117 -4.89 -10.15 -6.58
N GLY A 118 -5.16 -9.26 -5.63
CA GLY A 118 -5.85 -8.00 -5.86
C GLY A 118 -4.87 -6.83 -5.77
N HIS A 119 -4.81 -6.03 -6.82
CA HIS A 119 -3.95 -4.85 -6.90
C HIS A 119 -4.75 -3.58 -6.61
N VAL A 120 -4.52 -2.97 -5.47
CA VAL A 120 -5.13 -1.71 -5.03
C VAL A 120 -4.31 -0.54 -5.58
N GLU A 121 -4.97 0.52 -6.06
CA GLU A 121 -4.38 1.66 -6.79
C GLU A 121 -3.75 1.21 -8.13
N ALA A 122 -4.43 0.29 -8.82
CA ALA A 122 -3.98 -0.27 -10.09
C ALA A 122 -4.17 0.71 -11.26
N GLY A 123 -3.33 0.56 -12.30
CA GLY A 123 -3.54 1.24 -13.58
C GLY A 123 -2.91 2.63 -13.70
N LEU A 124 -2.19 3.13 -12.70
CA LEU A 124 -1.36 4.33 -12.85
C LEU A 124 -0.19 4.05 -13.80
N ARG A 125 0.03 4.92 -14.78
CA ARG A 125 1.11 4.76 -15.79
C ARG A 125 1.75 6.10 -16.15
N THR A 126 3.08 6.09 -16.24
CA THR A 126 3.84 7.18 -16.86
C THR A 126 4.29 6.83 -18.27
N GLY A 127 4.34 5.53 -18.61
CA GLY A 127 4.89 5.04 -19.87
C GLY A 127 6.41 5.13 -19.97
N GLN A 128 7.09 5.53 -18.91
CA GLN A 128 8.55 5.71 -18.88
C GLN A 128 9.19 4.73 -17.90
N LYS A 129 9.81 3.69 -18.41
CA LYS A 129 10.39 2.57 -17.66
C LYS A 129 11.21 2.97 -16.42
N TYR A 130 11.90 4.10 -16.47
CA TYR A 130 12.80 4.59 -15.42
C TYR A 130 12.30 5.85 -14.72
N SER A 131 11.02 6.23 -14.89
CA SER A 131 10.46 7.43 -14.28
C SER A 131 8.98 7.25 -13.90
N PRO A 132 8.63 7.11 -12.61
CA PRO A 132 9.54 6.94 -11.46
C PRO A 132 10.25 5.57 -11.46
N TYR A 133 11.40 5.51 -10.84
CA TYR A 133 12.20 4.28 -10.73
C TYR A 133 12.33 3.84 -9.27
N PRO A 134 12.02 2.57 -8.93
CA PRO A 134 11.62 1.44 -9.79
C PRO A 134 10.08 1.30 -9.98
N GLU A 135 9.29 2.28 -9.55
CA GLU A 135 7.85 2.20 -9.33
C GLU A 135 7.07 1.87 -10.61
N GLU A 136 7.44 2.47 -11.76
CA GLU A 136 6.73 2.21 -13.01
C GLU A 136 6.78 0.73 -13.42
N MET A 137 7.94 0.10 -13.27
CA MET A 137 8.06 -1.33 -13.58
C MET A 137 7.39 -2.22 -12.55
N ASN A 138 7.48 -1.85 -11.26
CA ASN A 138 6.81 -2.60 -10.20
C ASN A 138 5.30 -2.68 -10.44
N ARG A 139 4.63 -1.53 -10.79
CA ARG A 139 3.18 -1.50 -11.01
C ARG A 139 2.76 -2.24 -12.27
N GLN A 140 3.57 -2.19 -13.34
CA GLN A 140 3.32 -2.95 -14.55
C GLN A 140 3.41 -4.46 -14.29
N LEU A 141 4.49 -4.92 -13.65
CA LEU A 141 4.70 -6.33 -13.33
C LEU A 141 3.65 -6.87 -12.35
N THR A 142 3.30 -6.07 -11.33
CA THR A 142 2.17 -6.39 -10.42
C THR A 142 0.88 -6.56 -11.22
N GLY A 143 0.56 -5.63 -12.12
CA GLY A 143 -0.61 -5.70 -12.98
C GLY A 143 -0.64 -6.92 -13.89
N VAL A 144 0.52 -7.47 -14.28
CA VAL A 144 0.57 -8.73 -15.05
C VAL A 144 0.13 -9.93 -14.22
N MET A 145 0.51 -9.97 -12.94
CA MET A 145 0.21 -11.08 -12.03
C MET A 145 -1.17 -10.98 -11.35
N ALA A 146 -1.74 -9.76 -11.26
CA ALA A 146 -2.98 -9.52 -10.53
C ALA A 146 -4.20 -10.11 -11.25
N ASP A 147 -5.09 -10.74 -10.48
CA ASP A 147 -6.39 -11.27 -10.90
C ASP A 147 -7.49 -10.21 -10.82
N LEU A 148 -7.40 -9.29 -9.84
CA LEU A 148 -8.33 -8.18 -9.64
C LEU A 148 -7.57 -6.86 -9.60
N HIS A 149 -8.16 -5.83 -10.22
CA HIS A 149 -7.58 -4.50 -10.33
C HIS A 149 -8.52 -3.45 -9.76
N PHE A 150 -8.14 -2.79 -8.67
CA PHE A 150 -8.90 -1.71 -8.05
C PHE A 150 -8.30 -0.38 -8.50
N ALA A 151 -8.88 0.20 -9.55
CA ALA A 151 -8.39 1.41 -10.20
C ALA A 151 -8.88 2.67 -9.46
N PRO A 152 -8.03 3.67 -9.21
CA PRO A 152 -8.46 4.90 -8.53
C PRO A 152 -9.29 5.83 -9.42
N THR A 153 -9.20 5.72 -10.75
CA THR A 153 -9.88 6.59 -11.72
C THR A 153 -10.26 5.83 -13.00
N GLU A 154 -11.16 6.41 -13.78
CA GLU A 154 -11.48 5.89 -15.12
C GLU A 154 -10.24 5.87 -16.03
N GLN A 155 -9.37 6.88 -15.95
CA GLN A 155 -8.12 6.90 -16.71
C GLN A 155 -7.22 5.70 -16.37
N SER A 156 -7.17 5.31 -15.09
CA SER A 156 -6.44 4.12 -14.65
C SER A 156 -7.07 2.83 -15.17
N LYS A 157 -8.41 2.74 -15.20
CA LYS A 157 -9.14 1.64 -15.86
C LYS A 157 -8.80 1.57 -17.35
N GLU A 158 -8.83 2.69 -18.06
CA GLU A 158 -8.46 2.73 -19.49
C GLU A 158 -7.04 2.22 -19.75
N ASN A 159 -6.07 2.58 -18.90
CA ASN A 159 -4.71 2.08 -19.02
C ASN A 159 -4.64 0.55 -18.91
N LEU A 160 -5.38 -0.03 -17.96
CA LEU A 160 -5.46 -1.48 -17.78
C LEU A 160 -6.14 -2.17 -18.98
N LEU A 161 -7.20 -1.60 -19.52
CA LEU A 161 -7.87 -2.11 -20.73
C LEU A 161 -6.94 -2.10 -21.95
N ARG A 162 -6.13 -1.04 -22.11
CA ARG A 162 -5.11 -0.98 -23.18
C ARG A 162 -4.01 -2.06 -23.03
N GLU A 163 -3.80 -2.55 -21.81
CA GLU A 163 -2.90 -3.66 -21.49
C GLU A 163 -3.59 -5.02 -21.59
N ASN A 164 -4.80 -5.07 -22.18
CA ASN A 164 -5.63 -6.27 -22.36
C ASN A 164 -5.99 -6.96 -21.03
N LYS A 165 -6.20 -6.20 -19.95
CA LYS A 165 -6.80 -6.76 -18.73
C LYS A 165 -8.29 -6.95 -18.95
N PRO A 166 -8.91 -8.07 -18.46
CA PRO A 166 -10.33 -8.31 -18.58
C PRO A 166 -11.13 -7.21 -17.88
N GLU A 167 -12.15 -6.67 -18.53
CA GLU A 167 -12.94 -5.58 -17.96
C GLU A 167 -13.64 -6.00 -16.66
N GLU A 168 -14.11 -7.22 -16.60
CA GLU A 168 -14.76 -7.82 -15.42
C GLU A 168 -13.83 -7.96 -14.19
N ALA A 169 -12.52 -7.88 -14.40
CA ALA A 169 -11.51 -7.89 -13.33
C ALA A 169 -11.12 -6.48 -12.86
N ILE A 170 -11.67 -5.41 -13.47
CA ILE A 170 -11.30 -4.03 -13.17
C ILE A 170 -12.46 -3.30 -12.49
N TYR A 171 -12.20 -2.77 -11.29
CA TYR A 171 -13.15 -2.03 -10.49
C TYR A 171 -12.64 -0.61 -10.24
N VAL A 172 -13.42 0.42 -10.60
CA VAL A 172 -13.08 1.81 -10.28
C VAL A 172 -13.58 2.11 -8.86
N THR A 173 -12.65 2.20 -7.91
CA THR A 173 -12.96 2.29 -6.47
C THR A 173 -12.63 3.65 -5.85
N GLY A 174 -12.00 4.56 -6.59
CA GLY A 174 -11.46 5.78 -6.02
C GLY A 174 -10.11 5.57 -5.33
N ASN A 175 -9.64 6.61 -4.63
CA ASN A 175 -8.36 6.58 -3.92
C ASN A 175 -8.60 6.51 -2.41
N THR A 176 -8.15 5.43 -1.79
CA THR A 176 -8.31 5.16 -0.35
C THR A 176 -7.60 6.17 0.57
N ALA A 177 -6.74 7.04 0.03
CA ALA A 177 -6.21 8.17 0.78
C ALA A 177 -7.31 9.14 1.26
N ILE A 178 -8.42 9.25 0.51
CA ILE A 178 -9.57 10.08 0.90
C ILE A 178 -10.29 9.46 2.10
N ASP A 179 -10.41 8.13 2.12
CA ASP A 179 -11.02 7.40 3.23
C ASP A 179 -10.14 7.49 4.49
N ALA A 180 -8.81 7.39 4.32
CA ALA A 180 -7.85 7.60 5.40
C ALA A 180 -7.97 9.01 6.00
N LEU A 181 -8.11 10.04 5.15
CA LEU A 181 -8.31 11.42 5.62
C LEU A 181 -9.57 11.55 6.46
N ARG A 182 -10.69 10.97 6.00
CA ARG A 182 -11.97 10.99 6.75
C ARG A 182 -11.87 10.32 8.12
N THR A 183 -11.03 9.30 8.25
CA THR A 183 -10.82 8.59 9.51
C THR A 183 -9.92 9.36 10.47
N THR A 184 -9.01 10.19 9.97
CA THR A 184 -7.99 10.88 10.77
C THR A 184 -8.33 12.33 11.12
N VAL A 185 -9.27 12.97 10.39
CA VAL A 185 -9.72 14.32 10.69
C VAL A 185 -10.58 14.32 11.97
N SER A 186 -10.28 15.23 12.89
CA SER A 186 -11.04 15.48 14.11
C SER A 186 -11.34 16.97 14.22
N ASP A 187 -12.60 17.29 14.53
CA ASP A 187 -13.02 18.67 14.80
C ASP A 187 -12.47 19.21 16.15
N THR A 188 -11.97 18.31 17.00
CA THR A 188 -11.43 18.62 18.33
C THR A 188 -9.92 18.45 18.40
N TYR A 189 -9.21 18.53 17.24
CA TYR A 189 -7.77 18.37 17.21
C TYR A 189 -7.06 19.53 17.91
N GLU A 190 -6.32 19.23 18.97
CA GLU A 190 -5.54 20.19 19.74
C GLU A 190 -4.03 19.91 19.58
N HIS A 191 -3.26 20.95 19.34
CA HIS A 191 -1.81 20.85 19.29
C HIS A 191 -1.17 22.14 19.83
N PRO A 192 -0.13 22.07 20.67
CA PRO A 192 0.48 23.26 21.30
C PRO A 192 0.90 24.36 20.31
N VAL A 193 1.34 23.98 19.12
CA VAL A 193 1.70 24.94 18.04
C VAL A 193 0.46 25.72 17.59
N LEU A 194 -0.67 25.04 17.41
CA LEU A 194 -1.92 25.67 16.97
C LEU A 194 -2.50 26.59 18.06
N THR A 195 -2.47 26.12 19.30
CA THR A 195 -2.94 26.92 20.46
C THR A 195 -2.17 28.24 20.60
N ASN A 196 -0.87 28.24 20.27
CA ASN A 196 -0.02 29.44 20.34
C ASN A 196 -0.20 30.41 19.15
N MET A 197 -0.87 29.99 18.07
CA MET A 197 -1.09 30.80 16.86
C MET A 197 -2.36 31.67 16.93
N GLY A 198 -3.25 31.43 17.89
CA GLY A 198 -4.51 32.17 18.02
C GLY A 198 -5.35 32.14 16.73
N ASP A 199 -5.87 33.29 16.32
CA ASP A 199 -6.74 33.45 15.14
C ASP A 199 -5.96 33.67 13.81
N ASP A 200 -4.65 33.49 13.80
CA ASP A 200 -3.84 33.67 12.62
C ASP A 200 -4.13 32.62 11.54
N ARG A 201 -3.98 33.03 10.27
CA ARG A 201 -4.11 32.08 9.15
C ARG A 201 -2.93 31.14 9.10
N ILE A 202 -3.21 29.85 9.27
CA ILE A 202 -2.19 28.81 9.27
C ILE A 202 -1.95 28.30 7.83
N ARG A 203 -0.69 28.21 7.45
CA ARG A 203 -0.25 27.52 6.22
C ARG A 203 0.72 26.42 6.57
N LEU A 204 0.33 25.17 6.31
CA LEU A 204 1.22 24.03 6.44
C LEU A 204 1.93 23.78 5.11
N LEU A 205 3.26 23.90 5.10
CA LEU A 205 4.11 23.58 3.94
C LEU A 205 4.90 22.31 4.24
N THR A 206 4.83 21.33 3.32
CA THR A 206 5.69 20.15 3.35
C THR A 206 6.48 20.05 2.05
N ALA A 207 7.81 19.83 2.18
CA ALA A 207 8.72 19.69 1.05
C ALA A 207 9.78 18.65 1.41
N HIS A 208 9.84 17.54 0.67
CA HIS A 208 10.68 16.40 1.04
C HIS A 208 11.29 15.63 -0.16
N ARG A 209 11.03 16.06 -1.40
CA ARG A 209 11.61 15.40 -2.59
C ARG A 209 13.09 15.77 -2.73
N ARG A 210 13.94 14.74 -2.84
CA ARG A 210 15.41 14.94 -2.92
C ARG A 210 15.83 15.78 -4.11
N GLU A 211 15.17 15.64 -5.25
CA GLU A 211 15.40 16.41 -6.47
C GLU A 211 15.09 17.91 -6.33
N ASN A 212 14.30 18.26 -5.32
CA ASN A 212 13.92 19.66 -5.06
C ASN A 212 14.74 20.30 -3.92
N LEU A 213 15.69 19.56 -3.32
CA LEU A 213 16.55 20.13 -2.26
C LEU A 213 17.65 21.02 -2.86
N GLY A 214 17.94 22.13 -2.20
CA GLY A 214 18.98 23.09 -2.62
C GLY A 214 18.45 24.22 -3.50
N GLU A 215 19.12 24.50 -4.63
CA GLU A 215 18.77 25.59 -5.55
C GLU A 215 17.31 25.61 -6.03
N PRO A 216 16.67 24.46 -6.37
CA PRO A 216 15.27 24.47 -6.82
C PRO A 216 14.26 24.95 -5.75
N MET A 217 14.67 25.01 -4.47
CA MET A 217 13.81 25.45 -3.35
C MET A 217 14.12 26.90 -2.91
N ARG A 218 15.09 27.56 -3.49
CA ARG A 218 15.44 28.96 -3.23
C ARG A 218 14.76 29.88 -4.21
#